data_cab6439ce2d875293166d20688f2e98e
#
_entry.id   cab6439ce2d875293166d20688f2e98e
#
_cell.length_a   1.000
_cell.length_b   1.000
_cell.length_c   1.000
_cell.angle_alpha   90.00
_cell.angle_beta   90.00
_cell.angle_gamma   90.00
#
_symmetry.space_group_name_H-M   'P 1'
#
loop_
_entity.id
_entity.type
_entity.pdbx_description
1 polymer ?
#
loop_
_entity_poly.entity_id
_entity_poly.type
_entity_poly.pdbx_seq_one_letter_code
_entity_poly.pdbx_strand_id
1 'polypeptide(L)'
;IDAEGDKCTNAIIFCNRKMDVDTVAKSLKKHGYDAAPIHGDLDQSQRTKTLEGFRNGDLRFLVASDVAARGLDVPSVSHVYNFDVPSHAEDYVHRIGRTGRAGRDGKAVMICVPKDEKNLADIESLVQKEIPRLENLLKSAKSEESKSETEAGKEDKKYTSRTRSRRSSNKSND
;
A
#
# COMPACT_ATOMS: atom_id res chain seq x y z
N ILE A 1 -3.14 1.45 4.17
CA ILE A 1 -3.76 2.79 4.24
C ILE A 1 -5.14 2.65 4.88
N ASP A 2 -6.03 1.83 4.34
CA ASP A 2 -7.40 1.67 4.87
C ASP A 2 -7.45 1.25 6.34
N ALA A 3 -6.55 0.39 6.78
CA ALA A 3 -6.44 -0.04 8.17
C ALA A 3 -6.13 1.12 9.16
N GLU A 4 -5.56 2.21 8.69
CA GLU A 4 -5.27 3.40 9.50
C GLU A 4 -6.42 4.42 9.53
N GLY A 5 -7.32 4.35 8.55
CA GLY A 5 -8.49 5.21 8.44
C GLY A 5 -8.17 6.69 8.59
N ASP A 6 -8.92 7.37 9.44
CA ASP A 6 -8.79 8.81 9.70
C ASP A 6 -7.48 9.22 10.42
N LYS A 7 -6.76 8.27 11.01
CA LYS A 7 -5.46 8.53 11.64
C LYS A 7 -4.39 8.90 10.61
N CYS A 8 -4.52 8.39 9.38
CA CYS A 8 -3.63 8.74 8.28
C CYS A 8 -4.11 10.02 7.61
N THR A 9 -3.76 11.18 8.14
CA THR A 9 -4.16 12.49 7.56
C THR A 9 -3.41 12.79 6.28
N ASN A 10 -2.10 12.53 6.25
CA ASN A 10 -1.24 12.63 5.08
C ASN A 10 -0.08 11.64 5.20
N ALA A 11 0.51 11.25 4.08
CA ALA A 11 1.63 10.32 4.10
C ALA A 11 2.61 10.51 2.94
N ILE A 12 3.85 10.09 3.18
CA ILE A 12 4.84 9.87 2.12
C ILE A 12 5.01 8.36 1.94
N ILE A 13 4.98 7.93 0.68
CA ILE A 13 5.21 6.55 0.28
C ILE A 13 6.54 6.49 -0.46
N PHE A 14 7.50 5.77 0.09
CA PHE A 14 8.83 5.65 -0.49
C PHE A 14 8.96 4.39 -1.33
N CYS A 15 9.54 4.55 -2.53
CA CYS A 15 9.93 3.46 -3.42
C CYS A 15 11.42 3.58 -3.77
N ASN A 16 12.11 2.44 -3.88
CA ASN A 16 13.52 2.41 -4.25
C ASN A 16 13.77 2.86 -5.69
N ARG A 17 12.82 2.61 -6.59
CA ARG A 17 12.94 2.89 -8.02
C ARG A 17 11.89 3.89 -8.49
N LYS A 18 12.30 4.81 -9.38
CA LYS A 18 11.41 5.81 -9.99
C LYS A 18 10.22 5.19 -10.75
N MET A 19 10.42 4.03 -11.40
CA MET A 19 9.34 3.32 -12.10
C MET A 19 8.25 2.82 -11.12
N ASP A 20 8.66 2.39 -9.93
CA ASP A 20 7.73 1.95 -8.89
C ASP A 20 6.96 3.14 -8.31
N VAL A 21 7.59 4.33 -8.23
CA VAL A 21 6.92 5.57 -7.82
C VAL A 21 5.71 5.87 -8.71
N ASP A 22 5.88 5.83 -10.03
CA ASP A 22 4.78 6.06 -10.97
C ASP A 22 3.70 4.99 -10.88
N THR A 23 4.11 3.73 -10.78
CA THR A 23 3.19 2.60 -10.69
C THR A 23 2.34 2.67 -9.43
N VAL A 24 2.96 2.93 -8.29
CA VAL A 24 2.26 3.06 -6.99
C VAL A 24 1.33 4.27 -6.99
N ALA A 25 1.79 5.43 -7.49
CA ALA A 25 0.95 6.62 -7.57
C ALA A 25 -0.28 6.42 -8.47
N LYS A 26 -0.12 5.76 -9.63
CA LYS A 26 -1.22 5.40 -10.54
C LYS A 26 -2.18 4.42 -9.88
N SER A 27 -1.66 3.41 -9.19
CA SER A 27 -2.47 2.43 -8.46
C SER A 27 -3.30 3.09 -7.37
N LEU A 28 -2.71 3.95 -6.56
CA LEU A 28 -3.42 4.68 -5.52
C LEU A 28 -4.55 5.56 -6.10
N LYS A 29 -4.28 6.30 -7.17
CA LYS A 29 -5.31 7.09 -7.87
C LYS A 29 -6.46 6.22 -8.37
N LYS A 30 -6.16 5.05 -8.94
CA LYS A 30 -7.18 4.11 -9.41
C LYS A 30 -8.08 3.62 -8.26
N HIS A 31 -7.56 3.55 -7.05
CA HIS A 31 -8.31 3.16 -5.84
C HIS A 31 -8.92 4.36 -5.09
N GLY A 32 -8.97 5.53 -5.71
CA GLY A 32 -9.65 6.70 -5.16
C GLY A 32 -8.83 7.55 -4.17
N TYR A 33 -7.51 7.33 -4.09
CA TYR A 33 -6.64 8.14 -3.23
C TYR A 33 -6.03 9.33 -3.98
N ASP A 34 -5.97 10.48 -3.31
CA ASP A 34 -5.28 11.69 -3.80
C ASP A 34 -3.76 11.52 -3.68
N ALA A 35 -3.15 10.90 -4.68
CA ALA A 35 -1.74 10.57 -4.71
C ALA A 35 -1.04 11.20 -5.92
N ALA A 36 0.19 11.66 -5.76
CA ALA A 36 1.02 12.11 -6.87
C ALA A 36 2.47 11.64 -6.73
N PRO A 37 3.14 11.33 -7.86
CA PRO A 37 4.53 10.94 -7.88
C PRO A 37 5.47 12.14 -7.78
N ILE A 38 6.66 11.91 -7.20
CA ILE A 38 7.79 12.82 -7.28
C ILE A 38 9.09 12.04 -7.43
N HIS A 39 9.77 12.23 -8.57
CA HIS A 39 11.06 11.59 -8.89
C HIS A 39 11.85 12.46 -9.86
N GLY A 40 13.10 12.06 -10.14
CA GLY A 40 14.03 12.87 -10.90
C GLY A 40 13.68 13.12 -12.37
N ASP A 41 12.83 12.29 -12.97
CA ASP A 41 12.43 12.44 -14.40
C ASP A 41 11.29 13.46 -14.61
N LEU A 42 10.65 13.90 -13.52
CA LEU A 42 9.65 14.96 -13.60
C LEU A 42 10.34 16.32 -13.81
N ASP A 43 9.75 17.15 -14.65
CA ASP A 43 10.22 18.53 -14.80
C ASP A 43 10.04 19.34 -13.50
N GLN A 44 10.78 20.43 -13.37
CA GLN A 44 10.78 21.24 -12.16
C GLN A 44 9.40 21.86 -11.86
N SER A 45 8.63 22.21 -12.89
CA SER A 45 7.29 22.78 -12.73
C SER A 45 6.33 21.74 -12.13
N GLN A 46 6.35 20.51 -12.64
CA GLN A 46 5.55 19.40 -12.10
C GLN A 46 5.92 19.08 -10.65
N ARG A 47 7.23 19.06 -10.34
CA ARG A 47 7.71 18.82 -8.98
C ARG A 47 7.23 19.91 -8.01
N THR A 48 7.36 21.18 -8.40
CA THR A 48 6.92 22.32 -7.60
C THR A 48 5.41 22.24 -7.35
N LYS A 49 4.60 22.04 -8.40
CA LYS A 49 3.15 21.91 -8.28
C LYS A 49 2.73 20.76 -7.36
N THR A 50 3.38 19.60 -7.48
CA THR A 50 3.10 18.44 -6.60
C THR A 50 3.41 18.75 -5.13
N LEU A 51 4.55 19.40 -4.88
CA LEU A 51 4.94 19.78 -3.52
C LEU A 51 4.01 20.84 -2.90
N GLU A 52 3.62 21.84 -3.68
CA GLU A 52 2.67 22.86 -3.24
C GLU A 52 1.32 22.24 -2.90
N GLY A 53 0.78 21.38 -3.78
CA GLY A 53 -0.46 20.65 -3.50
C GLY A 53 -0.38 19.79 -2.23
N PHE A 54 0.77 19.15 -1.99
CA PHE A 54 0.98 18.39 -0.77
C PHE A 54 1.09 19.26 0.48
N ARG A 55 1.77 20.40 0.41
CA ARG A 55 1.87 21.37 1.51
C ARG A 55 0.54 22.03 1.87
N ASN A 56 -0.26 22.33 0.86
CA ASN A 56 -1.56 22.98 1.02
C ASN A 56 -2.66 22.00 1.49
N GLY A 57 -2.39 20.69 1.46
CA GLY A 57 -3.37 19.65 1.82
C GLY A 57 -4.31 19.23 0.67
N ASP A 58 -4.09 19.76 -0.55
CA ASP A 58 -4.83 19.35 -1.75
C ASP A 58 -4.45 17.94 -2.20
N LEU A 59 -3.27 17.49 -1.81
CA LEU A 59 -2.72 16.17 -2.09
C LEU A 59 -2.43 15.46 -0.76
N ARG A 60 -3.07 14.32 -0.54
CA ARG A 60 -2.94 13.55 0.71
C ARG A 60 -1.73 12.62 0.71
N PHE A 61 -1.38 12.05 -0.44
CA PHE A 61 -0.30 11.06 -0.56
C PHE A 61 0.76 11.49 -1.57
N LEU A 62 2.00 11.59 -1.09
CA LEU A 62 3.16 11.84 -1.93
C LEU A 62 3.93 10.55 -2.14
N VAL A 63 4.09 10.07 -3.37
CA VAL A 63 4.89 8.90 -3.69
C VAL A 63 6.25 9.36 -4.20
N ALA A 64 7.34 8.98 -3.54
CA ALA A 64 8.66 9.54 -3.79
C ALA A 64 9.77 8.48 -3.87
N SER A 65 10.80 8.75 -4.66
CA SER A 65 12.09 8.07 -4.54
C SER A 65 12.98 8.78 -3.50
N ASP A 66 13.95 8.06 -2.93
CA ASP A 66 14.87 8.62 -1.92
C ASP A 66 15.61 9.85 -2.45
N VAL A 67 16.11 9.77 -3.68
CA VAL A 67 16.86 10.87 -4.32
C VAL A 67 15.98 12.11 -4.47
N ALA A 68 14.73 11.94 -4.88
CA ALA A 68 13.81 13.06 -5.05
C ALA A 68 13.36 13.66 -3.72
N ALA A 69 13.24 12.84 -2.67
CA ALA A 69 12.84 13.29 -1.34
C ALA A 69 13.95 13.98 -0.55
N ARG A 70 15.22 13.74 -0.91
CA ARG A 70 16.34 14.45 -0.31
C ARG A 70 16.30 15.93 -0.68
N GLY A 71 16.45 16.79 0.32
CA GLY A 71 16.42 18.25 0.11
C GLY A 71 15.03 18.83 -0.16
N LEU A 72 13.96 18.02 -0.18
CA LEU A 72 12.62 18.56 -0.22
C LEU A 72 12.23 19.08 1.17
N ASP A 73 11.80 20.32 1.20
CA ASP A 73 11.12 20.89 2.35
C ASP A 73 9.67 20.38 2.37
N VAL A 74 9.51 19.17 2.93
CA VAL A 74 8.20 18.53 3.09
C VAL A 74 7.77 18.67 4.54
N PRO A 75 6.53 19.11 4.80
CA PRO A 75 6.01 19.19 6.16
C PRO A 75 6.02 17.82 6.83
N SER A 76 6.02 17.81 8.17
CA SER A 76 5.89 16.57 8.93
C SER A 76 4.57 15.88 8.57
N VAL A 77 4.65 14.58 8.27
CA VAL A 77 3.50 13.77 7.90
C VAL A 77 3.06 12.87 9.05
N SER A 78 1.79 12.45 9.03
CA SER A 78 1.27 11.50 10.02
C SER A 78 1.83 10.09 9.81
N HIS A 79 2.04 9.71 8.55
CA HIS A 79 2.51 8.35 8.19
C HIS A 79 3.63 8.37 7.17
N VAL A 80 4.53 7.40 7.30
CA VAL A 80 5.52 7.03 6.29
C VAL A 80 5.28 5.58 5.90
N TYR A 81 5.10 5.32 4.63
CA TYR A 81 5.04 3.97 4.08
C TYR A 81 6.29 3.68 3.26
N ASN A 82 7.01 2.63 3.62
CA ASN A 82 8.10 2.12 2.79
C ASN A 82 7.51 0.99 1.93
N PHE A 83 7.26 1.27 0.66
CA PHE A 83 6.79 0.26 -0.31
C PHE A 83 7.85 -0.81 -0.52
N ASP A 84 9.12 -0.40 -0.50
CA ASP A 84 10.28 -1.29 -0.52
C ASP A 84 11.12 -1.09 0.74
N VAL A 85 11.80 -2.15 1.18
CA VAL A 85 12.87 -2.05 2.17
C VAL A 85 14.02 -1.25 1.54
N PRO A 86 14.53 -0.18 2.17
CA PRO A 86 15.65 0.60 1.64
C PRO A 86 16.88 -0.27 1.39
N SER A 87 17.61 0.02 0.33
CA SER A 87 18.86 -0.68 0.01
C SER A 87 19.99 -0.35 0.97
N HIS A 88 19.93 0.82 1.60
CA HIS A 88 20.88 1.28 2.63
C HIS A 88 20.14 1.59 3.93
N ALA A 89 20.68 1.12 5.05
CA ALA A 89 20.02 1.28 6.35
C ALA A 89 19.80 2.75 6.75
N GLU A 90 20.73 3.64 6.37
CA GLU A 90 20.63 5.09 6.63
C GLU A 90 19.42 5.72 5.94
N ASP A 91 19.04 5.23 4.75
CA ASP A 91 17.87 5.73 4.03
C ASP A 91 16.58 5.46 4.83
N TYR A 92 16.52 4.35 5.56
CA TYR A 92 15.40 4.08 6.47
C TYR A 92 15.22 5.20 7.51
N VAL A 93 16.31 5.61 8.16
CA VAL A 93 16.29 6.69 9.16
C VAL A 93 15.84 8.02 8.53
N HIS A 94 16.33 8.32 7.33
CA HIS A 94 15.92 9.52 6.59
C HIS A 94 14.45 9.50 6.21
N ARG A 95 13.91 8.33 5.81
CA ARG A 95 12.49 8.15 5.44
C ARG A 95 11.59 8.33 6.67
N ILE A 96 11.83 7.59 7.75
CA ILE A 96 11.00 7.67 8.95
C ILE A 96 11.13 9.03 9.65
N GLY A 97 12.25 9.72 9.50
CA GLY A 97 12.45 11.08 9.99
C GLY A 97 11.54 12.13 9.34
N ARG A 98 10.60 11.75 8.46
CA ARG A 98 9.54 12.64 7.93
C ARG A 98 8.29 12.62 8.78
N THR A 99 8.14 11.68 9.70
CA THR A 99 7.02 11.60 10.65
C THR A 99 7.52 11.72 12.09
N GLY A 100 6.61 11.88 13.04
CA GLY A 100 6.94 11.93 14.47
C GLY A 100 7.76 13.15 14.90
N ARG A 101 7.64 14.30 14.21
CA ARG A 101 8.39 15.52 14.52
C ARG A 101 7.62 16.47 15.43
N ALA A 102 8.35 17.29 16.20
CA ALA A 102 7.82 18.34 17.04
C ALA A 102 6.77 17.86 18.06
N GLY A 103 7.01 16.70 18.67
CA GLY A 103 6.11 16.13 19.69
C GLY A 103 4.80 15.54 19.15
N ARG A 104 4.68 15.39 17.83
CA ARG A 104 3.54 14.71 17.20
C ARG A 104 3.79 13.22 17.08
N ASP A 105 2.74 12.43 17.29
CA ASP A 105 2.80 11.00 17.00
C ASP A 105 3.00 10.77 15.51
N GLY A 106 3.80 9.76 15.17
CA GLY A 106 4.07 9.37 13.80
C GLY A 106 4.12 7.86 13.66
N LYS A 107 3.68 7.36 12.52
CA LYS A 107 3.68 5.94 12.22
C LYS A 107 4.49 5.66 10.96
N ALA A 108 5.37 4.66 11.05
CA ALA A 108 6.09 4.13 9.89
C ALA A 108 5.69 2.67 9.67
N VAL A 109 5.37 2.33 8.44
CA VAL A 109 5.03 0.97 8.00
C VAL A 109 5.93 0.60 6.83
N MET A 110 6.41 -0.64 6.79
CA MET A 110 7.28 -1.13 5.73
C MET A 110 6.78 -2.47 5.21
N ILE A 111 6.77 -2.63 3.88
CA ILE A 111 6.51 -3.90 3.23
C ILE A 111 7.85 -4.61 3.07
N CYS A 112 7.97 -5.79 3.64
CA CYS A 112 9.15 -6.63 3.57
C CYS A 112 8.79 -7.97 2.94
N VAL A 113 9.54 -8.39 1.93
CA VAL A 113 9.41 -9.70 1.31
C VAL A 113 10.66 -10.54 1.65
N PRO A 114 10.63 -11.88 1.53
CA PRO A 114 11.73 -12.73 2.00
C PRO A 114 13.13 -12.37 1.46
N LYS A 115 13.21 -11.84 0.25
CA LYS A 115 14.48 -11.37 -0.35
C LYS A 115 15.08 -10.15 0.35
N ASP A 116 14.29 -9.42 1.11
CA ASP A 116 14.70 -8.15 1.76
C ASP A 116 15.17 -8.35 3.20
N GLU A 117 15.14 -9.59 3.73
CA GLU A 117 15.47 -9.89 5.13
C GLU A 117 16.87 -9.42 5.53
N LYS A 118 17.84 -9.50 4.60
CA LYS A 118 19.20 -8.99 4.86
C LYS A 118 19.19 -7.48 5.10
N ASN A 119 18.54 -6.72 4.23
CA ASN A 119 18.45 -5.27 4.35
C ASN A 119 17.67 -4.87 5.61
N LEU A 120 16.63 -5.63 5.97
CA LEU A 120 15.89 -5.43 7.21
C LEU A 120 16.78 -5.65 8.44
N ALA A 121 17.60 -6.70 8.46
CA ALA A 121 18.53 -6.98 9.55
C ALA A 121 19.58 -5.86 9.68
N ASP A 122 20.09 -5.32 8.57
CA ASP A 122 21.03 -4.19 8.56
C ASP A 122 20.37 -2.91 9.15
N ILE A 123 19.10 -2.68 8.84
CA ILE A 123 18.30 -1.56 9.40
C ILE A 123 18.12 -1.75 10.92
N GLU A 124 17.68 -2.93 11.36
CA GLU A 124 17.48 -3.24 12.79
C GLU A 124 18.78 -3.11 13.58
N SER A 125 19.90 -3.53 12.99
CA SER A 125 21.23 -3.35 13.57
C SER A 125 21.61 -1.86 13.72
N LEU A 126 21.30 -1.04 12.71
CA LEU A 126 21.61 0.39 12.74
C LEU A 126 20.77 1.12 13.79
N VAL A 127 19.47 0.84 13.85
CA VAL A 127 18.54 1.50 14.79
C VAL A 127 18.58 0.88 16.19
N GLN A 128 19.29 -0.23 16.37
CA GLN A 128 19.42 -1.00 17.62
C GLN A 128 18.05 -1.36 18.23
N LYS A 129 17.10 -1.68 17.36
CA LYS A 129 15.74 -2.04 17.74
C LYS A 129 15.15 -2.97 16.70
N GLU A 130 14.49 -4.04 17.17
CA GLU A 130 13.69 -4.91 16.32
C GLU A 130 12.45 -4.17 15.84
N ILE A 131 12.14 -4.31 14.54
CA ILE A 131 10.95 -3.72 13.93
C ILE A 131 9.80 -4.72 14.07
N PRO A 132 8.70 -4.35 14.77
CA PRO A 132 7.57 -5.25 14.98
C PRO A 132 6.98 -5.72 13.63
N ARG A 133 6.80 -7.03 13.47
CA ARG A 133 6.25 -7.63 12.27
C ARG A 133 4.74 -7.82 12.41
N LEU A 134 3.99 -7.37 11.40
CA LEU A 134 2.54 -7.53 11.32
C LEU A 134 2.20 -8.74 10.42
N GLU A 135 2.18 -9.94 10.98
CA GLU A 135 2.02 -11.18 10.21
C GLU A 135 0.61 -11.41 9.63
N ASN A 136 -0.41 -10.68 10.09
CA ASN A 136 -1.80 -11.09 9.90
C ASN A 136 -2.58 -10.41 8.77
N LEU A 137 -2.07 -9.37 8.12
CA LEU A 137 -2.83 -8.63 7.10
C LEU A 137 -3.03 -9.44 5.80
N LEU A 138 -2.11 -10.35 5.47
CA LEU A 138 -2.20 -11.19 4.28
C LEU A 138 -2.98 -12.50 4.50
N LYS A 139 -3.11 -12.95 5.75
CA LYS A 139 -3.88 -14.17 6.07
C LYS A 139 -5.38 -13.92 6.11
N SER A 140 -5.82 -12.73 6.52
CA SER A 140 -7.24 -12.35 6.50
C SER A 140 -7.78 -12.18 5.07
N ALA A 141 -7.00 -11.57 4.17
CA ALA A 141 -7.39 -11.42 2.76
C ALA A 141 -7.59 -12.77 2.05
N LYS A 142 -6.68 -13.75 2.27
CA LYS A 142 -6.83 -15.10 1.71
C LYS A 142 -7.99 -15.90 2.29
N SER A 143 -8.40 -15.63 3.52
CA SER A 143 -9.54 -16.31 4.15
C SER A 143 -10.89 -15.79 3.66
N GLU A 144 -10.95 -14.55 3.17
CA GLU A 144 -12.16 -13.96 2.60
C GLU A 144 -12.35 -14.39 1.13
N GLU A 145 -11.29 -14.45 0.32
CA GLU A 145 -11.36 -14.98 -1.05
C GLU A 145 -11.77 -16.46 -1.08
N SER A 146 -11.25 -17.29 -0.15
CA SER A 146 -11.62 -18.71 -0.09
C SER A 146 -13.06 -18.95 0.40
N LYS A 147 -13.70 -17.99 1.09
CA LYS A 147 -15.11 -18.08 1.48
C LYS A 147 -16.04 -17.65 0.36
N SER A 148 -15.66 -16.68 -0.47
CA SER A 148 -16.48 -16.23 -1.59
C SER A 148 -16.54 -17.29 -2.71
N GLU A 149 -15.47 -18.03 -2.96
CA GLU A 149 -15.47 -19.12 -3.95
C GLU A 149 -16.27 -20.36 -3.49
N THR A 150 -16.35 -20.62 -2.17
CA THR A 150 -17.13 -21.75 -1.63
C THR A 150 -18.63 -21.47 -1.57
N GLU A 151 -19.06 -20.23 -1.47
CA GLU A 151 -20.49 -19.87 -1.53
C GLU A 151 -21.03 -19.82 -2.97
N ALA A 152 -20.24 -19.28 -3.91
CA ALA A 152 -20.61 -19.31 -5.33
C ALA A 152 -20.74 -20.73 -5.91
N GLY A 153 -19.88 -21.66 -5.46
CA GLY A 153 -19.93 -23.06 -5.87
C GLY A 153 -21.11 -23.87 -5.30
N LYS A 154 -21.81 -23.37 -4.28
CA LYS A 154 -23.00 -24.03 -3.70
C LYS A 154 -24.31 -23.60 -4.33
N GLU A 155 -24.40 -22.41 -4.88
CA GLU A 155 -25.63 -21.96 -5.58
C GLU A 155 -25.79 -22.63 -6.95
N ASP A 156 -24.72 -22.83 -7.69
CA ASP A 156 -24.78 -23.49 -9.01
C ASP A 156 -25.17 -24.97 -8.94
N LYS A 157 -24.83 -25.67 -7.85
CA LYS A 157 -25.27 -27.07 -7.64
C LYS A 157 -26.73 -27.21 -7.27
N LYS A 158 -27.38 -26.17 -6.75
CA LYS A 158 -28.78 -26.20 -6.35
C LYS A 158 -29.72 -25.89 -7.53
N TYR A 159 -29.20 -25.22 -8.56
CA TYR A 159 -30.00 -24.89 -9.76
C TYR A 159 -30.03 -26.05 -10.76
N THR A 160 -28.95 -26.81 -10.90
CA THR A 160 -28.88 -27.96 -11.82
C THR A 160 -29.66 -29.19 -11.35
N SER A 161 -29.91 -29.35 -10.05
CA SER A 161 -30.70 -30.48 -9.53
C SER A 161 -32.21 -30.29 -9.67
N ARG A 162 -32.72 -29.04 -9.79
CA ARG A 162 -34.15 -28.77 -9.96
C ARG A 162 -34.65 -28.89 -11.39
N THR A 163 -33.80 -28.79 -12.39
CA THR A 163 -34.16 -28.91 -13.81
C THR A 163 -34.15 -30.37 -14.30
N ARG A 164 -33.50 -31.27 -13.60
CA ARG A 164 -33.44 -32.69 -13.98
C ARG A 164 -34.66 -33.51 -13.49
N SER A 165 -35.39 -33.02 -12.47
CA SER A 165 -36.57 -33.69 -11.92
C SER A 165 -37.85 -33.42 -12.69
N ARG A 166 -37.88 -32.45 -13.63
CA ARG A 166 -39.10 -32.10 -14.42
C ARG A 166 -39.13 -32.73 -15.84
N ARG A 167 -38.14 -33.55 -16.23
CA ARG A 167 -38.09 -34.16 -17.59
C ARG A 167 -38.39 -35.65 -17.63
N SER A 168 -38.74 -36.30 -16.52
CA SER A 168 -38.99 -37.73 -16.48
C SER A 168 -40.48 -38.14 -16.26
N SER A 169 -41.42 -37.20 -16.36
CA SER A 169 -42.84 -37.52 -16.13
C SER A 169 -43.76 -37.22 -17.35
N ASN A 170 -43.24 -37.36 -18.59
CA ASN A 170 -44.10 -37.25 -19.76
C ASN A 170 -43.68 -38.24 -20.86
N LYS A 171 -43.84 -39.55 -20.58
CA LYS A 171 -43.92 -40.61 -21.60
C LYS A 171 -44.62 -41.84 -21.02
N SER A 172 -45.92 -41.84 -21.02
CA SER A 172 -46.78 -43.00 -21.21
C SER A 172 -48.22 -42.52 -21.22
N ASN A 173 -48.78 -42.43 -22.40
CA ASN A 173 -50.11 -42.84 -22.82
C ASN A 173 -50.31 -42.39 -24.26
N ASP A 174 -50.47 -43.33 -25.04
CA ASP A 174 -51.10 -43.75 -26.28
C ASP A 174 -50.20 -44.43 -27.24
#